data_393513660916ae2dd274886d8a01d293
#
_entry.id   393513660916ae2dd274886d8a01d293
#
_cell.length_a   1.000
_cell.length_b   1.000
_cell.length_c   1.000
_cell.angle_alpha   90.00
_cell.angle_beta   90.00
_cell.angle_gamma   90.00
#
_symmetry.space_group_name_H-M   'P 1'
#
loop_
_entity.id
_entity.type
_entity.pdbx_description
1 polymer ?
#
loop_
_entity_poly.entity_id
_entity_poly.type
_entity_poly.pdbx_seq_one_letter_code
_entity_poly.pdbx_strand_id
1 'polypeptide(L)'
;MKLQPSLLFLIFPMFSLMLKAQENIDRAARAGQSNAQGAQKGNEVPIPTQAQLDWQNAELAALFSVDLHVFDGKVYNQKENRITPIPDYNIFNPEHLDTDQWVKSAKDAGCKIAILTVTHETGFALYQSEVNPYCLKALKWRDGKGDILRDFKASCEKYDMLPGVYIGTRWNAFYGVYDFKVNGEGDFAANRQKYYNAMIEKMVEEIFTNYGDWAMVWFDGGAHGPEQGGPDVLSVFERYQPNCLFYHNLQRADMRWGGSESGTVPYPCWGTFPYPSTGAGESAKKEISANDFALLKTGDPNGKYYIHAMSDAPLRGNGGHDWFWEPNREHLIYPLDKLVNMYYNSVGHNTSLILGLTPGPDGLMPQPDVQRLKEFGQEINRRFSNPIASTAETGDKVVLKLPKKQQINQVVLMEDISKGERIRKFVLEGKTKNGWQTIFAGSCIGHKFIHRFDALEVSAVRLTITESIGEPQLLDFAVFQVGKI
;
A
#
# COMPACT_ATOMS: atom_id res chain seq x y z
N MET A 1 39.16 -5.63 -56.09
CA MET A 1 39.34 -5.43 -54.64
C MET A 1 37.97 -4.97 -54.05
N LYS A 2 37.17 -5.92 -53.53
CA LYS A 2 35.83 -5.65 -53.00
C LYS A 2 35.96 -5.52 -51.47
N LEU A 3 35.68 -4.34 -50.94
CA LEU A 3 35.57 -4.09 -49.50
C LEU A 3 34.23 -4.63 -49.00
N GLN A 4 34.25 -5.46 -47.94
CA GLN A 4 33.08 -5.98 -47.24
C GLN A 4 32.50 -4.91 -46.32
N PRO A 5 31.17 -4.77 -46.21
CA PRO A 5 30.50 -3.92 -45.21
C PRO A 5 30.05 -4.79 -44.03
N SER A 6 30.91 -5.03 -43.05
CA SER A 6 30.55 -5.87 -41.88
C SER A 6 30.88 -5.25 -40.52
N LEU A 7 31.09 -3.92 -40.41
CA LEU A 7 31.51 -3.31 -39.13
C LEU A 7 30.53 -2.27 -38.59
N LEU A 8 29.35 -2.08 -39.17
CA LEU A 8 28.42 -1.02 -38.73
C LEU A 8 27.25 -1.48 -37.86
N PHE A 9 27.07 -2.77 -37.63
CA PHE A 9 25.88 -3.28 -36.89
C PHE A 9 26.10 -3.56 -35.42
N LEU A 10 27.31 -3.45 -34.90
CA LEU A 10 27.61 -3.71 -33.45
C LEU A 10 27.74 -2.45 -32.58
N ILE A 11 27.71 -1.26 -33.16
CA ILE A 11 27.90 0.00 -32.40
C ILE A 11 26.57 0.55 -31.85
N PHE A 12 25.44 0.28 -32.50
CA PHE A 12 24.12 0.82 -32.08
C PHE A 12 23.57 0.26 -30.76
N PRO A 13 23.65 -1.04 -30.43
CA PRO A 13 23.16 -1.53 -29.14
C PRO A 13 24.04 -1.10 -27.95
N MET A 14 25.35 -0.91 -28.15
CA MET A 14 26.25 -0.47 -27.09
C MET A 14 26.04 1.01 -26.73
N PHE A 15 25.70 1.85 -27.68
CA PHE A 15 25.41 3.27 -27.43
C PHE A 15 24.09 3.48 -26.69
N SER A 16 23.07 2.65 -26.97
CA SER A 16 21.79 2.67 -26.26
C SER A 16 21.92 2.18 -24.81
N LEU A 17 22.79 1.18 -24.55
CA LEU A 17 23.09 0.72 -23.19
C LEU A 17 23.89 1.75 -22.39
N MET A 18 24.85 2.44 -23.01
CA MET A 18 25.60 3.51 -22.33
C MET A 18 24.75 4.73 -22.04
N LEU A 19 23.83 5.13 -22.92
CA LEU A 19 22.87 6.21 -22.66
C LEU A 19 21.92 5.88 -21.50
N LYS A 20 21.38 4.67 -21.44
CA LYS A 20 20.55 4.21 -20.31
C LYS A 20 21.33 4.12 -19.00
N ALA A 21 22.59 3.69 -19.04
CA ALA A 21 23.47 3.68 -17.87
C ALA A 21 23.79 5.09 -17.37
N GLN A 22 24.00 6.04 -18.27
CA GLN A 22 24.25 7.43 -17.94
C GLN A 22 22.99 8.12 -17.40
N GLU A 23 21.81 7.88 -17.99
CA GLU A 23 20.53 8.36 -17.46
C GLU A 23 20.24 7.84 -16.05
N ASN A 24 20.60 6.58 -15.78
CA ASN A 24 20.44 5.98 -14.44
C ASN A 24 21.44 6.57 -13.43
N ILE A 25 22.67 6.87 -13.83
CA ILE A 25 23.68 7.53 -12.99
C ILE A 25 23.26 8.98 -12.68
N ASP A 26 22.74 9.71 -13.66
CA ASP A 26 22.25 11.08 -13.50
C ASP A 26 20.96 11.14 -12.67
N ARG A 27 20.08 10.10 -12.77
CA ARG A 27 18.91 9.91 -11.88
C ARG A 27 19.35 9.64 -10.44
N ALA A 28 20.31 8.75 -10.22
CA ALA A 28 20.84 8.43 -8.90
C ALA A 28 21.52 9.64 -8.24
N ALA A 29 22.27 10.45 -9.02
CA ALA A 29 22.90 11.68 -8.54
C ALA A 29 21.88 12.77 -8.14
N ARG A 30 20.74 12.86 -8.82
CA ARG A 30 19.63 13.77 -8.46
C ARG A 30 18.83 13.28 -7.27
N ALA A 31 18.66 11.97 -7.11
CA ALA A 31 17.94 11.35 -6.00
C ALA A 31 18.71 11.46 -4.67
N GLY A 32 20.04 11.37 -4.70
CA GLY A 32 20.89 11.53 -3.51
C GLY A 32 20.84 12.93 -2.88
N GLN A 33 20.30 13.92 -3.57
CA GLN A 33 20.11 15.28 -3.05
C GLN A 33 18.72 15.55 -2.45
N SER A 34 17.71 14.67 -2.67
CA SER A 34 16.32 14.95 -2.27
C SER A 34 15.80 14.15 -1.09
N ASN A 35 16.46 13.08 -0.65
CA ASN A 35 15.91 12.14 0.34
C ASN A 35 16.65 12.07 1.70
N ALA A 36 17.51 13.02 2.02
CA ALA A 36 17.84 13.26 3.41
C ALA A 36 16.59 13.88 4.06
N GLN A 37 15.72 13.06 4.65
CA GLN A 37 14.69 13.52 5.59
C GLN A 37 15.44 14.18 6.77
N GLY A 38 15.83 15.44 6.55
CA GLY A 38 16.47 16.25 7.57
C GLY A 38 15.46 16.48 8.69
N ALA A 39 15.82 16.12 9.91
CA ALA A 39 15.16 16.64 11.09
C ALA A 39 15.17 18.17 11.01
N GLN A 40 14.04 18.78 10.63
CA GLN A 40 13.92 20.24 10.49
C GLN A 40 14.01 20.89 11.87
N LYS A 41 14.78 21.97 11.93
CA LYS A 41 14.92 22.80 13.14
C LYS A 41 13.77 23.81 13.18
N GLY A 42 12.96 23.79 14.23
CA GLY A 42 11.94 24.81 14.50
C GLY A 42 10.52 24.34 14.21
N ASN A 43 9.52 25.17 14.44
CA ASN A 43 8.06 24.92 14.34
C ASN A 43 7.54 24.49 12.93
N GLU A 44 8.28 23.67 12.21
CA GLU A 44 7.92 23.16 10.91
C GLU A 44 7.39 21.73 11.03
N VAL A 45 6.27 21.47 10.38
CA VAL A 45 5.68 20.12 10.30
C VAL A 45 6.42 19.30 9.25
N PRO A 46 6.56 17.96 9.41
CA PRO A 46 7.13 17.10 8.39
C PRO A 46 6.33 17.18 7.09
N ILE A 47 7.03 17.23 5.97
CA ILE A 47 6.45 17.33 4.63
C ILE A 47 6.51 15.94 3.97
N PRO A 48 5.40 15.43 3.40
CA PRO A 48 5.40 14.21 2.63
C PRO A 48 6.23 14.31 1.35
N THR A 49 6.85 13.21 0.94
CA THR A 49 7.42 13.05 -0.39
C THR A 49 6.32 12.99 -1.45
N GLN A 50 6.67 13.18 -2.73
CA GLN A 50 5.69 13.05 -3.81
C GLN A 50 5.07 11.65 -3.85
N ALA A 51 5.87 10.59 -3.66
CA ALA A 51 5.36 9.21 -3.59
C ALA A 51 4.35 8.99 -2.46
N GLN A 52 4.56 9.61 -1.29
CA GLN A 52 3.61 9.58 -0.18
C GLN A 52 2.31 10.33 -0.49
N LEU A 53 2.40 11.47 -1.19
CA LEU A 53 1.22 12.22 -1.66
C LEU A 53 0.44 11.40 -2.70
N ASP A 54 1.11 10.82 -3.68
CA ASP A 54 0.48 9.99 -4.72
C ASP A 54 -0.24 8.79 -4.12
N TRP A 55 0.37 8.15 -3.12
CA TRP A 55 -0.24 7.05 -2.39
C TRP A 55 -1.49 7.48 -1.62
N GLN A 56 -1.44 8.57 -0.85
CA GLN A 56 -2.61 9.05 -0.11
C GLN A 56 -3.71 9.54 -1.04
N ASN A 57 -3.37 10.18 -2.17
CA ASN A 57 -4.33 10.57 -3.20
C ASN A 57 -4.96 9.37 -3.93
N ALA A 58 -4.31 8.22 -3.92
CA ALA A 58 -4.90 6.97 -4.42
C ALA A 58 -6.00 6.44 -3.51
N GLU A 59 -5.92 6.64 -2.19
CA GLU A 59 -6.87 6.25 -1.15
C GLU A 59 -7.11 4.75 -1.04
N LEU A 60 -7.36 4.06 -2.16
CA LEU A 60 -7.67 2.64 -2.25
C LEU A 60 -6.59 1.88 -3.03
N ALA A 61 -6.15 0.77 -2.45
CA ALA A 61 -5.25 -0.19 -3.08
C ALA A 61 -5.80 -1.62 -2.97
N ALA A 62 -5.36 -2.49 -3.87
CA ALA A 62 -5.64 -3.92 -3.83
C ALA A 62 -4.33 -4.69 -3.70
N LEU A 63 -4.30 -5.69 -2.82
CA LEU A 63 -3.20 -6.65 -2.69
C LEU A 63 -3.66 -8.02 -3.20
N PHE A 64 -3.11 -8.46 -4.32
CA PHE A 64 -3.37 -9.80 -4.88
C PHE A 64 -2.43 -10.81 -4.26
N SER A 65 -2.99 -11.70 -3.46
CA SER A 65 -2.24 -12.72 -2.74
C SER A 65 -2.29 -14.06 -3.48
N VAL A 66 -1.16 -14.46 -4.04
CA VAL A 66 -0.95 -15.75 -4.69
C VAL A 66 0.34 -16.35 -4.16
N ASP A 67 0.29 -17.61 -3.75
CA ASP A 67 1.47 -18.39 -3.38
C ASP A 67 1.24 -19.86 -3.78
N LEU A 68 2.28 -20.64 -3.89
CA LEU A 68 2.22 -22.02 -4.39
C LEU A 68 1.24 -22.91 -3.61
N HIS A 69 1.05 -22.69 -2.30
CA HIS A 69 0.12 -23.49 -1.48
C HIS A 69 -1.35 -23.36 -1.91
N VAL A 70 -1.74 -22.31 -2.64
CA VAL A 70 -3.11 -22.17 -3.20
C VAL A 70 -3.46 -23.34 -4.13
N PHE A 71 -2.45 -24.02 -4.68
CA PHE A 71 -2.57 -25.08 -5.68
C PHE A 71 -2.44 -26.50 -5.07
N ASP A 72 -2.17 -26.64 -3.77
CA ASP A 72 -1.90 -27.95 -3.15
C ASP A 72 -3.17 -28.71 -2.71
N GLY A 73 -4.34 -28.08 -2.84
CA GLY A 73 -5.64 -28.65 -2.50
C GLY A 73 -5.87 -28.85 -1.00
N LYS A 74 -5.00 -28.30 -0.15
CA LYS A 74 -5.11 -28.39 1.30
C LYS A 74 -5.71 -27.12 1.88
N VAL A 75 -6.24 -27.22 3.10
CA VAL A 75 -6.61 -26.05 3.90
C VAL A 75 -5.34 -25.31 4.30
N TYR A 76 -5.34 -23.99 4.15
CA TYR A 76 -4.22 -23.14 4.52
C TYR A 76 -3.83 -23.31 5.98
N ASN A 77 -2.56 -23.65 6.22
CA ASN A 77 -1.97 -23.74 7.54
C ASN A 77 -0.68 -22.92 7.59
N GLN A 78 -0.79 -21.70 8.08
CA GLN A 78 0.32 -20.75 8.11
C GLN A 78 1.57 -21.31 8.80
N LYS A 79 1.42 -22.06 9.91
CA LYS A 79 2.56 -22.64 10.61
C LYS A 79 3.29 -23.68 9.77
N GLU A 80 2.56 -24.50 9.05
CA GLU A 80 3.12 -25.53 8.18
C GLU A 80 3.75 -24.91 6.94
N ASN A 81 3.05 -23.99 6.30
CA ASN A 81 3.51 -23.34 5.06
C ASN A 81 4.80 -22.53 5.24
N ARG A 82 5.08 -22.04 6.46
CA ARG A 82 6.31 -21.32 6.80
C ARG A 82 7.53 -22.22 6.98
N ILE A 83 7.34 -23.51 7.21
CA ILE A 83 8.43 -24.43 7.55
C ILE A 83 8.53 -25.65 6.64
N THR A 84 7.48 -26.00 5.92
CA THR A 84 7.41 -27.20 5.08
C THR A 84 7.41 -26.83 3.62
N PRO A 85 8.50 -27.09 2.88
CA PRO A 85 8.54 -26.86 1.44
C PRO A 85 7.52 -27.72 0.71
N ILE A 86 6.90 -27.19 -0.33
CA ILE A 86 6.06 -27.93 -1.26
C ILE A 86 6.99 -28.67 -2.22
N PRO A 87 7.02 -30.01 -2.21
CA PRO A 87 8.03 -30.78 -2.95
C PRO A 87 7.79 -30.81 -4.45
N ASP A 88 6.53 -30.83 -4.88
CA ASP A 88 6.16 -30.78 -6.31
C ASP A 88 5.56 -29.40 -6.64
N TYR A 89 6.41 -28.49 -7.09
CA TYR A 89 5.96 -27.18 -7.51
C TYR A 89 5.24 -27.15 -8.87
N ASN A 90 5.20 -28.28 -9.63
CA ASN A 90 4.39 -28.41 -10.85
C ASN A 90 2.88 -28.56 -10.55
N ILE A 91 2.46 -28.57 -9.27
CA ILE A 91 1.06 -28.36 -8.90
C ILE A 91 0.54 -26.98 -9.35
N PHE A 92 1.45 -25.99 -9.51
CA PHE A 92 1.12 -24.70 -10.04
C PHE A 92 0.70 -24.79 -11.50
N ASN A 93 -0.59 -24.68 -11.77
CA ASN A 93 -1.15 -24.77 -13.11
C ASN A 93 -2.42 -23.93 -13.28
N PRO A 94 -2.34 -22.59 -13.22
CA PRO A 94 -3.51 -21.73 -13.46
C PRO A 94 -3.88 -21.75 -14.95
N GLU A 95 -4.84 -22.61 -15.32
CA GLU A 95 -5.23 -22.84 -16.73
C GLU A 95 -5.84 -21.60 -17.39
N HIS A 96 -6.51 -20.75 -16.60
CA HIS A 96 -7.24 -19.59 -17.09
C HIS A 96 -6.66 -18.27 -16.58
N LEU A 97 -5.36 -18.24 -16.24
CA LEU A 97 -4.72 -17.03 -15.72
C LEU A 97 -5.06 -15.79 -16.53
N ASP A 98 -5.71 -14.82 -15.88
CA ASP A 98 -6.09 -13.55 -16.47
C ASP A 98 -5.85 -12.40 -15.47
N THR A 99 -4.64 -11.82 -15.53
CA THR A 99 -4.28 -10.65 -14.70
C THR A 99 -5.03 -9.38 -15.10
N ASP A 100 -5.57 -9.32 -16.31
CA ASP A 100 -6.47 -8.22 -16.73
C ASP A 100 -7.76 -8.24 -15.90
N GLN A 101 -8.35 -9.43 -15.69
CA GLN A 101 -9.53 -9.58 -14.86
C GLN A 101 -9.24 -9.21 -13.40
N TRP A 102 -8.05 -9.55 -12.87
CA TRP A 102 -7.65 -9.17 -11.53
C TRP A 102 -7.61 -7.65 -11.37
N VAL A 103 -6.77 -6.99 -12.16
CA VAL A 103 -6.53 -5.55 -12.09
C VAL A 103 -7.82 -4.76 -12.40
N LYS A 104 -8.62 -5.23 -13.38
CA LYS A 104 -9.91 -4.62 -13.68
C LYS A 104 -10.87 -4.68 -12.49
N SER A 105 -10.92 -5.81 -11.77
CA SER A 105 -11.82 -5.93 -10.62
C SER A 105 -11.44 -4.96 -9.48
N ALA A 106 -10.13 -4.74 -9.26
CA ALA A 106 -9.65 -3.72 -8.33
C ALA A 106 -9.99 -2.30 -8.80
N LYS A 107 -9.83 -2.02 -10.09
CA LYS A 107 -10.23 -0.72 -10.67
C LYS A 107 -11.73 -0.46 -10.52
N ASP A 108 -12.55 -1.47 -10.75
CA ASP A 108 -14.02 -1.38 -10.58
C ASP A 108 -14.42 -1.11 -9.11
N ALA A 109 -13.56 -1.50 -8.13
CA ALA A 109 -13.72 -1.13 -6.73
C ALA A 109 -13.29 0.32 -6.41
N GLY A 110 -12.68 1.02 -7.35
CA GLY A 110 -12.14 2.37 -7.17
C GLY A 110 -10.66 2.40 -6.74
N CYS A 111 -9.97 1.26 -6.70
CA CYS A 111 -8.53 1.22 -6.42
C CYS A 111 -7.75 1.91 -7.55
N LYS A 112 -6.67 2.59 -7.17
CA LYS A 112 -5.71 3.21 -8.08
C LYS A 112 -4.34 2.53 -8.03
N ILE A 113 -4.12 1.70 -7.04
CA ILE A 113 -2.89 0.94 -6.85
C ILE A 113 -3.24 -0.54 -6.78
N ALA A 114 -2.46 -1.36 -7.48
CA ALA A 114 -2.53 -2.82 -7.45
C ALA A 114 -1.17 -3.38 -7.02
N ILE A 115 -1.15 -4.26 -6.03
CA ILE A 115 0.05 -4.85 -5.45
C ILE A 115 -0.02 -6.36 -5.65
N LEU A 116 1.08 -6.97 -6.10
CA LEU A 116 1.18 -8.42 -6.26
C LEU A 116 2.14 -9.00 -5.22
N THR A 117 1.73 -10.08 -4.53
CA THR A 117 2.67 -10.91 -3.77
C THR A 117 3.57 -11.67 -4.76
N VAL A 118 4.80 -11.21 -4.93
CA VAL A 118 5.77 -11.84 -5.85
C VAL A 118 6.41 -13.06 -5.23
N THR A 119 6.65 -13.01 -3.93
CA THR A 119 7.03 -14.15 -3.07
C THR A 119 6.34 -14.02 -1.74
N HIS A 120 5.96 -15.15 -1.14
CA HIS A 120 5.39 -15.21 0.21
C HIS A 120 6.06 -16.30 1.05
N GLU A 121 5.34 -16.96 1.95
CA GLU A 121 5.87 -17.90 2.95
C GLU A 121 6.56 -19.13 2.35
N THR A 122 6.09 -19.62 1.20
CA THR A 122 6.74 -20.79 0.54
C THR A 122 8.09 -20.45 -0.06
N GLY A 123 8.34 -19.18 -0.36
CA GLY A 123 9.53 -18.69 -1.06
C GLY A 123 9.46 -18.86 -2.58
N PHE A 124 8.31 -19.32 -3.11
CA PHE A 124 8.12 -19.47 -4.56
C PHE A 124 7.97 -18.10 -5.23
N ALA A 125 8.75 -17.87 -6.31
CA ALA A 125 8.74 -16.61 -7.03
C ALA A 125 7.86 -16.64 -8.27
N LEU A 126 6.90 -15.71 -8.37
CA LEU A 126 5.91 -15.61 -9.45
C LEU A 126 6.46 -14.90 -10.71
N TYR A 127 7.76 -14.99 -10.96
CA TYR A 127 8.43 -14.37 -12.12
C TYR A 127 9.63 -15.19 -12.58
N GLN A 128 10.27 -14.77 -13.67
CA GLN A 128 11.45 -15.42 -14.26
C GLN A 128 12.73 -14.99 -13.53
N SER A 129 13.01 -15.59 -12.35
CA SER A 129 14.23 -15.30 -11.60
C SER A 129 15.44 -16.06 -12.17
N GLU A 130 16.59 -15.41 -12.24
CA GLU A 130 17.87 -16.05 -12.57
C GLU A 130 18.62 -16.54 -11.32
N VAL A 131 18.18 -16.11 -10.13
CA VAL A 131 18.89 -16.40 -8.86
C VAL A 131 18.06 -17.24 -7.89
N ASN A 132 16.73 -17.21 -7.94
CA ASN A 132 15.87 -18.09 -7.17
C ASN A 132 15.46 -19.30 -8.02
N PRO A 133 15.98 -20.51 -7.76
CA PRO A 133 15.61 -21.70 -8.53
C PRO A 133 14.15 -22.15 -8.27
N TYR A 134 13.53 -21.66 -7.21
CA TYR A 134 12.14 -21.97 -6.84
C TYR A 134 11.21 -20.88 -7.39
N CYS A 135 11.02 -20.91 -8.72
CA CYS A 135 10.28 -19.89 -9.47
C CYS A 135 9.58 -20.48 -10.69
N LEU A 136 8.81 -19.67 -11.39
CA LEU A 136 8.05 -20.06 -12.60
C LEU A 136 8.92 -20.66 -13.70
N LYS A 137 10.20 -20.30 -13.79
CA LYS A 137 11.16 -20.85 -14.77
C LYS A 137 11.36 -22.37 -14.63
N ALA A 138 11.19 -22.89 -13.41
CA ALA A 138 11.37 -24.32 -13.14
C ALA A 138 10.12 -25.18 -13.46
N LEU A 139 9.01 -24.58 -13.87
CA LEU A 139 7.73 -25.27 -14.08
C LEU A 139 7.54 -25.77 -15.49
N LYS A 140 6.66 -26.78 -15.62
CA LYS A 140 6.12 -27.18 -16.92
C LYS A 140 5.08 -26.18 -17.46
N TRP A 141 4.42 -25.45 -16.56
CA TRP A 141 3.43 -24.46 -16.93
C TRP A 141 4.00 -23.44 -17.90
N ARG A 142 3.29 -23.23 -19.02
CA ARG A 142 3.75 -22.37 -20.16
C ARG A 142 5.18 -22.69 -20.61
N ASP A 143 5.59 -23.97 -20.57
CA ASP A 143 6.95 -24.43 -20.92
C ASP A 143 8.08 -23.70 -20.17
N GLY A 144 7.86 -23.37 -18.89
CA GLY A 144 8.80 -22.62 -18.07
C GLY A 144 8.98 -21.15 -18.47
N LYS A 145 8.11 -20.60 -19.32
CA LYS A 145 8.18 -19.22 -19.84
C LYS A 145 7.13 -18.29 -19.22
N GLY A 146 6.29 -18.79 -18.32
CA GLY A 146 5.28 -17.98 -17.63
C GLY A 146 5.94 -16.91 -16.75
N ASP A 147 5.36 -15.71 -16.71
CA ASP A 147 5.84 -14.60 -15.88
C ASP A 147 4.63 -13.77 -15.42
N ILE A 148 4.11 -14.12 -14.25
CA ILE A 148 2.91 -13.45 -13.71
C ILE A 148 3.19 -12.00 -13.36
N LEU A 149 4.39 -11.69 -12.87
CA LEU A 149 4.76 -10.32 -12.54
C LEU A 149 4.73 -9.43 -13.79
N ARG A 150 5.19 -9.94 -14.94
CA ARG A 150 5.15 -9.25 -16.22
C ARG A 150 3.72 -9.07 -16.74
N ASP A 151 2.93 -10.14 -16.69
CA ASP A 151 1.51 -10.11 -17.10
C ASP A 151 0.74 -9.10 -16.22
N PHE A 152 0.95 -9.13 -14.90
CA PHE A 152 0.35 -8.20 -13.94
C PHE A 152 0.76 -6.75 -14.21
N LYS A 153 2.04 -6.50 -14.45
CA LYS A 153 2.54 -5.16 -14.78
C LYS A 153 1.89 -4.61 -16.04
N ALA A 154 1.78 -5.43 -17.09
CA ALA A 154 1.10 -5.05 -18.33
C ALA A 154 -0.39 -4.75 -18.11
N SER A 155 -1.06 -5.53 -17.25
CA SER A 155 -2.45 -5.26 -16.87
C SER A 155 -2.59 -3.94 -16.08
N CYS A 156 -1.66 -3.63 -15.19
CA CYS A 156 -1.65 -2.34 -14.50
C CYS A 156 -1.52 -1.16 -15.48
N GLU A 157 -0.62 -1.26 -16.45
CA GLU A 157 -0.46 -0.26 -17.52
C GLU A 157 -1.75 -0.11 -18.36
N LYS A 158 -2.34 -1.24 -18.77
CA LYS A 158 -3.58 -1.27 -19.57
C LYS A 158 -4.76 -0.58 -18.86
N TYR A 159 -4.86 -0.74 -17.56
CA TYR A 159 -5.97 -0.21 -16.76
C TYR A 159 -5.62 1.09 -16.02
N ASP A 160 -4.47 1.71 -16.30
CA ASP A 160 -4.03 2.94 -15.63
C ASP A 160 -4.06 2.79 -14.11
N MET A 161 -3.42 1.72 -13.62
CA MET A 161 -3.23 1.40 -12.21
C MET A 161 -1.75 1.50 -11.86
N LEU A 162 -1.43 2.10 -10.73
CA LEU A 162 -0.06 2.13 -10.22
C LEU A 162 0.32 0.75 -9.65
N PRO A 163 1.42 0.13 -10.14
CA PRO A 163 1.82 -1.19 -9.68
C PRO A 163 2.65 -1.14 -8.40
N GLY A 164 2.41 -2.07 -7.50
CA GLY A 164 3.23 -2.34 -6.33
C GLY A 164 3.67 -3.81 -6.27
N VAL A 165 4.70 -4.08 -5.49
CA VAL A 165 5.17 -5.45 -5.23
C VAL A 165 5.28 -5.73 -3.74
N TYR A 166 4.90 -6.95 -3.35
CA TYR A 166 5.12 -7.51 -2.02
C TYR A 166 6.17 -8.62 -2.14
N ILE A 167 7.21 -8.56 -1.31
CA ILE A 167 8.33 -9.49 -1.30
C ILE A 167 8.50 -10.05 0.11
N GLY A 168 8.24 -11.35 0.29
CA GLY A 168 8.44 -12.04 1.56
C GLY A 168 9.92 -12.27 1.84
N THR A 169 10.43 -11.74 2.95
CA THR A 169 11.81 -11.96 3.41
C THR A 169 11.87 -12.64 4.77
N ARG A 170 10.77 -12.59 5.52
CA ARG A 170 10.71 -13.09 6.89
C ARG A 170 10.62 -14.61 6.99
N TRP A 171 9.91 -15.22 6.04
CA TRP A 171 9.74 -16.66 5.92
C TRP A 171 10.07 -17.11 4.50
N ASN A 172 10.67 -18.29 4.40
CA ASN A 172 10.92 -18.95 3.14
C ASN A 172 11.09 -20.45 3.41
N ALA A 173 10.01 -21.21 3.26
CA ALA A 173 10.01 -22.65 3.56
C ALA A 173 11.03 -23.41 2.71
N PHE A 174 11.21 -23.05 1.43
CA PHE A 174 12.17 -23.69 0.54
C PHE A 174 13.62 -23.55 1.01
N TYR A 175 14.01 -22.37 1.51
CA TYR A 175 15.34 -22.12 2.06
C TYR A 175 15.46 -22.48 3.54
N GLY A 176 14.36 -22.85 4.21
CA GLY A 176 14.32 -23.10 5.64
C GLY A 176 14.55 -21.84 6.48
N VAL A 177 14.03 -20.68 6.00
CA VAL A 177 14.10 -19.42 6.73
C VAL A 177 12.81 -19.25 7.54
N TYR A 178 12.99 -19.03 8.82
CA TYR A 178 11.90 -18.73 9.75
C TYR A 178 12.29 -17.52 10.62
N ASP A 179 11.43 -16.51 10.62
CA ASP A 179 11.65 -15.23 11.33
C ASP A 179 13.03 -14.63 11.00
N PHE A 180 13.28 -14.46 9.69
CA PHE A 180 14.49 -13.91 9.05
C PHE A 180 15.76 -14.79 9.12
N LYS A 181 15.73 -15.91 9.82
CA LYS A 181 16.91 -16.75 10.02
C LYS A 181 16.75 -18.13 9.42
N VAL A 182 17.80 -18.59 8.78
CA VAL A 182 17.90 -20.00 8.36
C VAL A 182 17.91 -20.89 9.60
N ASN A 183 17.07 -21.92 9.59
CA ASN A 183 16.99 -22.92 10.65
C ASN A 183 18.30 -23.74 10.73
N GLY A 184 18.74 -24.01 11.96
CA GLY A 184 19.95 -24.79 12.24
C GLY A 184 21.09 -23.95 12.84
N GLU A 185 22.20 -24.59 13.04
CA GLU A 185 23.38 -24.00 13.68
C GLU A 185 24.68 -24.35 12.90
N GLY A 186 25.77 -23.67 13.25
CA GLY A 186 27.09 -23.90 12.69
C GLY A 186 27.29 -23.36 11.28
N ASP A 187 28.39 -23.77 10.65
CA ASP A 187 28.84 -23.22 9.37
C ASP A 187 27.84 -23.46 8.22
N PHE A 188 27.14 -24.59 8.25
CA PHE A 188 26.12 -24.88 7.21
C PHE A 188 25.00 -23.85 7.24
N ALA A 189 24.41 -23.60 8.41
CA ALA A 189 23.34 -22.60 8.54
C ALA A 189 23.84 -21.19 8.23
N ALA A 190 25.04 -20.83 8.71
CA ALA A 190 25.64 -19.53 8.43
C ALA A 190 25.90 -19.30 6.93
N ASN A 191 26.41 -20.31 6.21
CA ASN A 191 26.63 -20.22 4.78
C ASN A 191 25.28 -20.15 4.01
N ARG A 192 24.29 -20.96 4.41
CA ARG A 192 22.96 -20.92 3.81
C ARG A 192 22.28 -19.55 4.00
N GLN A 193 22.47 -18.89 5.16
CA GLN A 193 22.01 -17.53 5.40
C GLN A 193 22.65 -16.52 4.43
N LYS A 194 23.96 -16.62 4.21
CA LYS A 194 24.67 -15.76 3.24
C LYS A 194 24.12 -15.92 1.81
N TYR A 195 23.90 -17.18 1.40
CA TYR A 195 23.31 -17.45 0.08
C TYR A 195 21.88 -16.91 -0.03
N TYR A 196 21.07 -17.07 1.02
CA TYR A 196 19.73 -16.53 1.07
C TYR A 196 19.73 -15.00 0.95
N ASN A 197 20.56 -14.32 1.73
CA ASN A 197 20.66 -12.87 1.70
C ASN A 197 21.06 -12.38 0.29
N ALA A 198 22.12 -12.95 -0.27
CA ALA A 198 22.58 -12.61 -1.62
C ALA A 198 21.50 -12.87 -2.70
N MET A 199 20.73 -13.97 -2.56
CA MET A 199 19.61 -14.26 -3.45
C MET A 199 18.52 -13.20 -3.33
N ILE A 200 18.10 -12.83 -2.11
CA ILE A 200 17.06 -11.80 -1.90
C ILE A 200 17.51 -10.44 -2.47
N GLU A 201 18.74 -10.00 -2.22
CA GLU A 201 19.29 -8.77 -2.79
C GLU A 201 19.20 -8.78 -4.32
N LYS A 202 19.59 -9.89 -4.93
CA LYS A 202 19.52 -10.05 -6.39
C LYS A 202 18.10 -10.17 -6.92
N MET A 203 17.19 -10.84 -6.22
CA MET A 203 15.77 -10.88 -6.58
C MET A 203 15.15 -9.48 -6.58
N VAL A 204 15.46 -8.67 -5.55
CA VAL A 204 15.00 -7.28 -5.48
C VAL A 204 15.58 -6.46 -6.63
N GLU A 205 16.88 -6.63 -6.95
CA GLU A 205 17.51 -5.99 -8.12
C GLU A 205 16.83 -6.41 -9.42
N GLU A 206 16.56 -7.71 -9.65
CA GLU A 206 15.84 -8.21 -10.82
C GLU A 206 14.46 -7.56 -10.99
N ILE A 207 13.68 -7.49 -9.91
CA ILE A 207 12.35 -6.90 -9.90
C ILE A 207 12.43 -5.40 -10.25
N PHE A 208 13.39 -4.69 -9.69
CA PHE A 208 13.53 -3.25 -9.88
C PHE A 208 14.14 -2.85 -11.23
N THR A 209 14.90 -3.71 -11.86
CA THR A 209 15.57 -3.40 -13.14
C THR A 209 14.86 -3.97 -14.37
N ASN A 210 14.14 -5.11 -14.23
CA ASN A 210 13.56 -5.83 -15.36
C ASN A 210 12.07 -5.51 -15.61
N TYR A 211 11.38 -4.87 -14.64
CA TYR A 211 9.93 -4.64 -14.69
C TYR A 211 9.54 -3.15 -14.62
N GLY A 212 10.52 -2.23 -14.63
CA GLY A 212 10.28 -0.79 -14.62
C GLY A 212 9.93 -0.21 -13.24
N ASP A 213 9.22 0.92 -13.22
CA ASP A 213 8.96 1.68 -11.99
C ASP A 213 7.80 1.07 -11.16
N TRP A 214 7.90 1.23 -9.83
CA TRP A 214 6.93 0.76 -8.86
C TRP A 214 6.42 1.90 -7.98
N ALA A 215 5.15 1.84 -7.57
CA ALA A 215 4.58 2.79 -6.61
C ALA A 215 5.01 2.45 -5.18
N MET A 216 5.10 1.16 -4.85
CA MET A 216 5.59 0.70 -3.55
C MET A 216 6.27 -0.67 -3.64
N VAL A 217 7.19 -0.89 -2.69
CA VAL A 217 7.68 -2.22 -2.32
C VAL A 217 7.28 -2.51 -0.87
N TRP A 218 6.66 -3.68 -0.65
CA TRP A 218 6.21 -4.14 0.65
C TRP A 218 7.03 -5.35 1.11
N PHE A 219 7.79 -5.18 2.19
CA PHE A 219 8.40 -6.28 2.93
C PHE A 219 7.56 -6.55 4.17
N ASP A 220 6.72 -7.59 4.14
CA ASP A 220 5.80 -7.89 5.24
C ASP A 220 6.53 -8.30 6.52
N GLY A 221 6.12 -7.69 7.63
CA GLY A 221 6.83 -7.78 8.89
C GLY A 221 8.20 -7.11 8.86
N GLY A 222 8.52 -6.38 7.79
CA GLY A 222 9.79 -5.71 7.54
C GLY A 222 10.85 -6.62 6.92
N ALA A 223 12.00 -6.05 6.60
CA ALA A 223 13.22 -6.77 6.21
C ALA A 223 14.31 -6.54 7.26
N HIS A 224 15.00 -7.62 7.68
CA HIS A 224 16.24 -7.46 8.44
C HIS A 224 17.32 -6.90 7.51
N GLY A 225 18.05 -5.88 7.97
CA GLY A 225 19.23 -5.36 7.27
C GLY A 225 20.54 -6.08 7.67
N PRO A 226 21.67 -5.66 7.09
CA PRO A 226 22.98 -6.26 7.36
C PRO A 226 23.35 -6.29 8.84
N GLU A 227 23.01 -5.26 9.62
CA GLU A 227 23.27 -5.21 11.06
C GLU A 227 22.55 -6.30 11.85
N GLN A 228 21.48 -6.84 11.28
CA GLN A 228 20.69 -7.92 11.85
C GLN A 228 21.01 -9.26 11.21
N GLY A 229 21.99 -9.30 10.29
CA GLY A 229 22.39 -10.49 9.53
C GLY A 229 21.46 -10.80 8.34
N GLY A 230 20.63 -9.86 7.93
CA GLY A 230 19.74 -9.95 6.76
C GLY A 230 20.33 -9.37 5.48
N PRO A 231 19.58 -9.38 4.37
CA PRO A 231 19.97 -8.81 3.08
C PRO A 231 19.92 -7.27 3.09
N ASP A 232 20.80 -6.62 2.32
CA ASP A 232 20.79 -5.16 2.13
C ASP A 232 19.80 -4.72 1.06
N VAL A 233 18.50 -4.93 1.32
CA VAL A 233 17.43 -4.53 0.39
C VAL A 233 17.25 -3.02 0.31
N LEU A 234 17.63 -2.26 1.36
CA LEU A 234 17.47 -0.80 1.37
C LEU A 234 18.44 -0.15 0.37
N SER A 235 19.72 -0.53 0.36
CA SER A 235 20.68 0.02 -0.61
C SER A 235 20.32 -0.33 -2.05
N VAL A 236 19.77 -1.55 -2.30
CA VAL A 236 19.26 -1.94 -3.62
C VAL A 236 18.07 -1.06 -4.00
N PHE A 237 17.14 -0.86 -3.07
CA PHE A 237 15.97 0.00 -3.28
C PHE A 237 16.38 1.43 -3.63
N GLU A 238 17.23 2.06 -2.82
CA GLU A 238 17.66 3.44 -3.02
C GLU A 238 18.41 3.66 -4.34
N ARG A 239 19.10 2.62 -4.81
CA ARG A 239 19.81 2.66 -6.10
C ARG A 239 18.87 2.64 -7.30
N TYR A 240 17.83 1.81 -7.26
CA TYR A 240 17.03 1.50 -8.46
C TYR A 240 15.62 2.10 -8.45
N GLN A 241 15.03 2.34 -7.27
CA GLN A 241 13.63 2.80 -7.13
C GLN A 241 13.47 3.97 -6.14
N PRO A 242 14.26 5.07 -6.27
CA PRO A 242 14.27 6.15 -5.29
C PRO A 242 12.95 6.91 -5.17
N ASN A 243 12.05 6.82 -6.17
CA ASN A 243 10.73 7.46 -6.20
C ASN A 243 9.58 6.53 -5.79
N CYS A 244 9.89 5.30 -5.38
CA CYS A 244 8.96 4.31 -4.88
C CYS A 244 8.79 4.45 -3.36
N LEU A 245 7.69 3.98 -2.80
CA LEU A 245 7.53 3.85 -1.35
C LEU A 245 8.21 2.59 -0.85
N PHE A 246 9.02 2.73 0.21
CA PHE A 246 9.67 1.64 0.91
C PHE A 246 8.91 1.28 2.19
N TYR A 247 8.35 0.10 2.25
CA TYR A 247 7.73 -0.45 3.45
C TYR A 247 8.22 -1.88 3.68
N HIS A 248 9.02 -2.19 4.70
CA HIS A 248 9.85 -1.35 5.56
C HIS A 248 11.05 -2.14 6.10
N ASN A 249 11.96 -1.48 6.82
CA ASN A 249 12.99 -2.12 7.65
C ASN A 249 13.23 -1.28 8.92
N LEU A 250 14.28 -1.59 9.71
CA LEU A 250 14.58 -0.82 10.94
C LEU A 250 15.04 0.62 10.66
N GLN A 251 15.65 0.89 9.51
CA GLN A 251 16.21 2.20 9.19
C GLN A 251 15.18 3.14 8.56
N ARG A 252 14.22 2.58 7.76
CA ARG A 252 13.29 3.38 6.97
C ARG A 252 11.91 2.73 6.87
N ALA A 253 10.90 3.57 6.99
CA ALA A 253 9.53 3.29 6.56
C ALA A 253 8.91 4.54 5.99
N ASP A 254 8.36 4.48 4.79
CA ASP A 254 7.67 5.62 4.18
C ASP A 254 6.19 5.65 4.55
N MET A 255 5.67 4.57 5.12
CA MET A 255 4.33 4.43 5.70
C MET A 255 4.37 3.49 6.90
N ARG A 256 3.27 3.41 7.65
CA ARG A 256 3.15 2.51 8.79
C ARG A 256 1.88 1.65 8.68
N TRP A 257 1.93 0.47 9.23
CA TRP A 257 0.75 -0.36 9.40
C TRP A 257 -0.22 0.26 10.42
N GLY A 258 -1.52 0.23 10.14
CA GLY A 258 -2.56 0.76 11.02
C GLY A 258 -2.79 -0.01 12.31
N GLY A 259 -1.94 -0.99 12.62
CA GLY A 259 -1.92 -1.74 13.88
C GLY A 259 -3.00 -2.82 14.00
N SER A 260 -3.73 -3.11 12.94
CA SER A 260 -4.66 -4.25 12.84
C SER A 260 -5.06 -4.49 11.38
N GLU A 261 -5.39 -5.73 11.03
CA GLU A 261 -5.90 -6.13 9.71
C GLU A 261 -7.44 -6.04 9.64
N SER A 262 -7.99 -4.99 10.26
CA SER A 262 -9.44 -4.74 10.29
C SER A 262 -9.93 -3.78 9.20
N GLY A 263 -9.02 -3.22 8.41
CA GLY A 263 -9.31 -2.17 7.43
C GLY A 263 -9.72 -0.84 8.06
N THR A 264 -9.42 -0.61 9.35
CA THR A 264 -9.84 0.60 10.09
C THR A 264 -8.77 1.09 11.04
N VAL A 265 -8.77 2.39 11.32
CA VAL A 265 -8.00 3.04 12.39
C VAL A 265 -8.92 3.92 13.26
N PRO A 266 -8.55 4.19 14.51
CA PRO A 266 -9.27 5.16 15.32
C PRO A 266 -9.12 6.58 14.78
N TYR A 267 -9.99 7.48 15.23
CA TYR A 267 -9.83 8.93 15.05
C TYR A 267 -9.38 9.56 16.38
N PRO A 268 -8.42 10.49 16.39
CA PRO A 268 -7.62 10.97 15.24
C PRO A 268 -6.54 9.96 14.82
N CYS A 269 -6.14 10.03 13.53
CA CYS A 269 -4.98 9.34 13.01
C CYS A 269 -4.10 10.34 12.23
N TRP A 270 -2.92 10.64 12.77
CA TRP A 270 -1.98 11.61 12.21
C TRP A 270 -1.07 10.95 11.18
N GLY A 271 -0.72 11.65 10.11
CA GLY A 271 0.27 11.21 9.13
C GLY A 271 1.70 11.27 9.64
N THR A 272 1.93 11.88 10.80
CA THR A 272 3.26 12.05 11.40
C THR A 272 3.56 10.99 12.46
N PHE A 273 4.88 10.69 12.63
CA PHE A 273 5.37 9.64 13.53
C PHE A 273 6.69 10.06 14.20
N PRO A 274 6.98 9.65 15.45
CA PRO A 274 8.18 10.11 16.15
C PRO A 274 9.49 9.48 15.67
N TYR A 275 9.45 8.33 14.99
CA TYR A 275 10.60 7.54 14.57
C TYR A 275 10.72 7.45 13.04
N PRO A 276 11.92 7.21 12.48
CA PRO A 276 12.13 7.08 11.02
C PRO A 276 11.63 5.74 10.47
N SER A 277 11.27 4.80 11.33
CA SER A 277 10.77 3.48 10.98
C SER A 277 9.79 2.96 12.04
N THR A 278 9.09 1.89 11.69
CA THR A 278 8.16 1.16 12.57
C THR A 278 8.73 -0.17 13.08
N GLY A 279 10.03 -0.42 12.86
CA GLY A 279 10.67 -1.67 13.23
C GLY A 279 10.37 -2.82 12.27
N ALA A 280 10.90 -4.01 12.56
CA ALA A 280 10.68 -5.21 11.75
C ALA A 280 10.53 -6.46 12.63
N GLY A 281 9.55 -7.32 12.29
CA GLY A 281 9.32 -8.61 12.94
C GLY A 281 8.89 -8.50 14.41
N GLU A 282 9.14 -9.57 15.17
CA GLU A 282 8.86 -9.61 16.62
C GLU A 282 9.78 -8.68 17.43
N SER A 283 10.92 -8.30 16.89
CA SER A 283 11.82 -7.31 17.50
C SER A 283 11.17 -5.93 17.53
N ALA A 284 10.35 -5.58 16.56
CA ALA A 284 9.59 -4.33 16.55
C ALA A 284 8.70 -4.18 17.81
N LYS A 285 8.09 -5.27 18.28
CA LYS A 285 7.30 -5.28 19.52
C LYS A 285 8.14 -5.07 20.79
N LYS A 286 9.43 -5.39 20.75
CA LYS A 286 10.34 -5.21 21.88
C LYS A 286 11.03 -3.85 21.87
N GLU A 287 11.31 -3.32 20.70
CA GLU A 287 11.97 -2.03 20.49
C GLU A 287 10.99 -0.86 20.57
N ILE A 288 9.76 -1.07 20.07
CA ILE A 288 8.63 -0.15 20.26
C ILE A 288 7.96 -0.55 21.57
N SER A 289 8.02 0.30 22.59
CA SER A 289 7.34 0.03 23.87
C SER A 289 5.82 -0.18 23.63
N ALA A 290 5.12 -0.82 24.59
CA ALA A 290 3.68 -1.04 24.45
C ALA A 290 2.89 0.27 24.23
N ASN A 291 3.39 1.40 24.73
CA ASN A 291 2.79 2.72 24.51
C ASN A 291 3.03 3.21 23.08
N ASP A 292 4.20 2.92 22.51
CA ASP A 292 4.54 3.31 21.14
C ASP A 292 3.79 2.45 20.09
N PHE A 293 3.45 1.19 20.43
CA PHE A 293 2.62 0.36 19.56
C PHE A 293 1.24 0.96 19.30
N ALA A 294 0.66 1.69 20.28
CA ALA A 294 -0.57 2.44 20.09
C ALA A 294 -0.42 3.54 19.02
N LEU A 295 0.77 4.12 18.88
CA LEU A 295 1.06 5.16 17.88
C LEU A 295 1.00 4.64 16.43
N LEU A 296 1.14 3.32 16.19
CA LEU A 296 0.89 2.75 14.87
C LEU A 296 -0.53 3.08 14.39
N LYS A 297 -1.50 3.06 15.32
CA LYS A 297 -2.92 3.35 15.02
C LYS A 297 -3.21 4.84 14.93
N THR A 298 -2.60 5.65 15.80
CA THR A 298 -2.98 7.07 15.95
C THR A 298 -2.01 8.06 15.32
N GLY A 299 -0.77 7.65 15.08
CA GLY A 299 0.31 8.59 14.79
C GLY A 299 0.60 9.51 15.99
N ASP A 300 1.43 10.52 15.75
CA ASP A 300 1.80 11.53 16.74
C ASP A 300 1.73 12.93 16.10
N PRO A 301 0.88 13.86 16.58
CA PRO A 301 0.78 15.21 16.02
C PRO A 301 2.10 16.00 16.07
N ASN A 302 3.03 15.59 16.95
CA ASN A 302 4.36 16.18 17.12
C ASN A 302 5.48 15.31 16.52
N GLY A 303 5.11 14.30 15.74
CA GLY A 303 6.06 13.40 15.09
C GLY A 303 7.01 14.14 14.16
N LYS A 304 8.26 13.67 14.09
CA LYS A 304 9.34 14.30 13.30
C LYS A 304 9.42 13.81 11.86
N TYR A 305 8.71 12.72 11.55
CA TYR A 305 8.74 12.07 10.24
C TYR A 305 7.32 12.00 9.68
N TYR A 306 7.16 12.19 8.38
CA TYR A 306 5.89 11.93 7.70
C TYR A 306 5.83 10.44 7.36
N ILE A 307 5.08 9.67 8.13
CA ILE A 307 4.90 8.22 7.99
C ILE A 307 3.41 7.93 8.21
N HIS A 308 2.61 8.16 7.17
CA HIS A 308 1.16 7.99 7.23
C HIS A 308 0.77 6.51 7.42
N ALA A 309 -0.39 6.27 8.00
CA ALA A 309 -0.89 4.91 8.17
C ALA A 309 -1.45 4.34 6.86
N MET A 310 -1.36 3.04 6.70
CA MET A 310 -2.15 2.23 5.79
C MET A 310 -3.02 1.26 6.60
N SER A 311 -4.29 1.15 6.25
CA SER A 311 -5.22 0.19 6.82
C SER A 311 -5.40 -0.95 5.83
N ASP A 312 -5.33 -2.18 6.30
CA ASP A 312 -5.49 -3.36 5.45
C ASP A 312 -6.50 -4.34 6.01
N ALA A 313 -7.18 -5.06 5.14
CA ALA A 313 -8.05 -6.16 5.49
C ALA A 313 -8.21 -7.12 4.29
N PRO A 314 -8.28 -8.45 4.51
CA PRO A 314 -8.70 -9.35 3.45
C PRO A 314 -10.16 -9.10 3.08
N LEU A 315 -10.52 -9.13 1.80
CA LEU A 315 -11.92 -9.02 1.35
C LEU A 315 -12.79 -10.13 1.99
N ARG A 316 -12.20 -11.29 2.23
CA ARG A 316 -12.79 -12.47 2.89
C ARG A 316 -12.49 -12.52 4.39
N GLY A 317 -12.69 -11.39 5.08
CA GLY A 317 -12.42 -11.22 6.52
C GLY A 317 -13.67 -11.22 7.42
N ASN A 318 -14.87 -11.38 6.87
CA ASN A 318 -16.12 -11.36 7.65
C ASN A 318 -16.34 -12.63 8.46
N GLY A 319 -15.77 -12.71 9.65
CA GLY A 319 -15.76 -13.90 10.49
C GLY A 319 -14.67 -14.91 10.11
N GLY A 320 -13.73 -14.51 9.29
CA GLY A 320 -12.54 -15.22 8.87
C GLY A 320 -11.35 -14.28 8.73
N HIS A 321 -10.28 -14.76 8.09
CA HIS A 321 -9.05 -13.99 7.92
C HIS A 321 -8.27 -14.48 6.69
N ASP A 322 -8.96 -14.58 5.54
CA ASP A 322 -8.43 -15.27 4.36
C ASP A 322 -7.65 -14.30 3.47
N TRP A 323 -6.34 -14.29 3.63
CA TRP A 323 -5.41 -13.59 2.73
C TRP A 323 -5.11 -14.36 1.45
N PHE A 324 -5.39 -15.67 1.43
CA PHE A 324 -5.24 -16.53 0.26
C PHE A 324 -6.55 -17.24 -0.06
N TRP A 325 -6.69 -17.66 -1.31
CA TRP A 325 -7.88 -18.36 -1.74
C TRP A 325 -8.01 -19.73 -1.05
N GLU A 326 -9.21 -20.02 -0.59
CA GLU A 326 -9.65 -21.33 -0.14
C GLU A 326 -11.04 -21.65 -0.71
N PRO A 327 -11.34 -22.93 -0.95
CA PRO A 327 -12.64 -23.33 -1.50
C PRO A 327 -13.77 -23.12 -0.48
N ASN A 328 -14.97 -22.78 -0.99
CA ASN A 328 -16.21 -22.64 -0.20
C ASN A 328 -16.16 -21.57 0.90
N ARG A 329 -15.38 -20.49 0.70
CA ARG A 329 -15.20 -19.41 1.66
C ARG A 329 -15.88 -18.08 1.23
N GLU A 330 -16.79 -18.12 0.24
CA GLU A 330 -17.50 -16.94 -0.27
C GLU A 330 -18.36 -16.25 0.80
N HIS A 331 -18.83 -17.01 1.80
CA HIS A 331 -19.58 -16.49 2.95
C HIS A 331 -18.76 -15.54 3.85
N LEU A 332 -17.45 -15.53 3.70
CA LEU A 332 -16.54 -14.61 4.42
C LEU A 332 -16.33 -13.30 3.71
N ILE A 333 -16.85 -13.10 2.49
CA ILE A 333 -16.80 -11.80 1.81
C ILE A 333 -17.55 -10.78 2.67
N TYR A 334 -16.92 -9.67 2.96
CA TYR A 334 -17.56 -8.61 3.73
C TYR A 334 -18.86 -8.12 3.06
N PRO A 335 -19.96 -7.97 3.81
CA PRO A 335 -21.13 -7.24 3.36
C PRO A 335 -20.78 -5.82 2.92
N LEU A 336 -21.54 -5.28 1.97
CA LEU A 336 -21.27 -3.96 1.37
C LEU A 336 -21.21 -2.85 2.42
N ASP A 337 -22.12 -2.86 3.38
CA ASP A 337 -22.18 -1.88 4.48
C ASP A 337 -20.92 -1.89 5.35
N LYS A 338 -20.33 -3.06 5.60
CA LYS A 338 -19.07 -3.19 6.33
C LYS A 338 -17.90 -2.63 5.54
N LEU A 339 -17.79 -2.93 4.23
CA LEU A 339 -16.73 -2.36 3.37
C LEU A 339 -16.84 -0.84 3.29
N VAL A 340 -18.05 -0.31 3.13
CA VAL A 340 -18.28 1.13 3.14
C VAL A 340 -17.89 1.74 4.51
N ASN A 341 -18.20 1.07 5.61
CA ASN A 341 -17.76 1.52 6.94
C ASN A 341 -16.23 1.45 7.11
N MET A 342 -15.54 0.48 6.49
CA MET A 342 -14.06 0.48 6.46
C MET A 342 -13.53 1.74 5.76
N TYR A 343 -14.09 2.12 4.60
CA TYR A 343 -13.69 3.34 3.90
C TYR A 343 -13.87 4.58 4.78
N TYR A 344 -14.97 4.70 5.49
CA TYR A 344 -15.19 5.83 6.43
C TYR A 344 -14.19 5.84 7.58
N ASN A 345 -13.80 4.66 8.10
CA ASN A 345 -12.93 4.53 9.27
C ASN A 345 -11.45 4.27 8.90
N SER A 346 -11.10 4.40 7.64
CA SER A 346 -9.73 4.37 7.13
C SER A 346 -9.43 5.64 6.34
N VAL A 347 -9.90 5.74 5.10
CA VAL A 347 -9.71 6.92 4.25
C VAL A 347 -10.31 8.17 4.92
N GLY A 348 -11.49 8.04 5.52
CA GLY A 348 -12.12 9.11 6.29
C GLY A 348 -11.45 9.43 7.63
N HIS A 349 -10.43 8.69 8.03
CA HIS A 349 -9.58 8.93 9.19
C HIS A 349 -8.12 9.16 8.81
N ASN A 350 -7.88 9.75 7.61
CA ASN A 350 -6.55 10.14 7.15
C ASN A 350 -5.60 8.97 6.87
N THR A 351 -6.12 7.81 6.42
CA THR A 351 -5.29 6.68 5.97
C THR A 351 -5.67 6.24 4.56
N SER A 352 -4.94 5.29 3.99
CA SER A 352 -5.38 4.52 2.82
C SER A 352 -6.01 3.20 3.25
N LEU A 353 -6.83 2.59 2.38
CA LEU A 353 -7.37 1.25 2.57
C LEU A 353 -6.82 0.29 1.52
N ILE A 354 -6.24 -0.82 1.97
CA ILE A 354 -5.76 -1.91 1.14
C ILE A 354 -6.69 -3.11 1.32
N LEU A 355 -7.29 -3.58 0.23
CA LEU A 355 -8.11 -4.80 0.24
C LEU A 355 -7.29 -5.98 -0.26
N GLY A 356 -7.16 -7.03 0.57
CA GLY A 356 -6.55 -8.30 0.20
C GLY A 356 -7.50 -9.11 -0.70
N LEU A 357 -7.04 -9.45 -1.88
CA LEU A 357 -7.77 -10.15 -2.93
C LEU A 357 -7.12 -11.49 -3.21
N THR A 358 -7.92 -12.53 -3.42
CA THR A 358 -7.48 -13.91 -3.43
C THR A 358 -7.80 -14.60 -4.76
N PRO A 359 -6.95 -14.46 -5.80
CA PRO A 359 -7.10 -15.23 -7.03
C PRO A 359 -7.11 -16.73 -6.76
N GLY A 360 -7.99 -17.47 -7.44
CA GLY A 360 -8.12 -18.91 -7.30
C GLY A 360 -7.05 -19.71 -8.06
N PRO A 361 -7.01 -21.03 -7.85
CA PRO A 361 -6.05 -21.90 -8.52
C PRO A 361 -6.30 -22.05 -10.02
N ASP A 362 -7.46 -21.63 -10.52
CA ASP A 362 -7.75 -21.51 -11.95
C ASP A 362 -7.08 -20.28 -12.61
N GLY A 363 -6.59 -19.34 -11.79
CA GLY A 363 -5.96 -18.09 -12.25
C GLY A 363 -6.90 -16.90 -12.37
N LEU A 364 -8.14 -17.02 -11.84
CA LEU A 364 -9.14 -15.94 -11.89
C LEU A 364 -9.48 -15.44 -10.48
N MET A 365 -9.91 -14.20 -10.40
CA MET A 365 -10.66 -13.72 -9.23
C MET A 365 -12.03 -14.39 -9.21
N PRO A 366 -12.47 -14.95 -8.07
CA PRO A 366 -13.80 -15.56 -7.94
C PRO A 366 -14.91 -14.53 -8.24
N GLN A 367 -15.96 -14.95 -8.95
CA GLN A 367 -17.05 -14.06 -9.36
C GLN A 367 -17.77 -13.34 -8.20
N PRO A 368 -18.00 -13.97 -7.03
CA PRO A 368 -18.57 -13.25 -5.89
C PRO A 368 -17.71 -12.10 -5.39
N ASP A 369 -16.36 -12.25 -5.43
CA ASP A 369 -15.41 -11.20 -5.05
C ASP A 369 -15.46 -10.06 -6.07
N VAL A 370 -15.41 -10.36 -7.37
CA VAL A 370 -15.52 -9.38 -8.46
C VAL A 370 -16.83 -8.57 -8.34
N GLN A 371 -17.95 -9.26 -8.08
CA GLN A 371 -19.24 -8.60 -7.91
C GLN A 371 -19.23 -7.66 -6.70
N ARG A 372 -18.70 -8.09 -5.55
CA ARG A 372 -18.63 -7.29 -4.34
C ARG A 372 -17.72 -6.07 -4.50
N LEU A 373 -16.59 -6.21 -5.17
CA LEU A 373 -15.68 -5.09 -5.50
C LEU A 373 -16.38 -4.03 -6.37
N LYS A 374 -17.11 -4.48 -7.38
CA LYS A 374 -17.90 -3.58 -8.24
C LYS A 374 -19.00 -2.85 -7.46
N GLU A 375 -19.74 -3.55 -6.61
CA GLU A 375 -20.76 -2.96 -5.72
C GLU A 375 -20.15 -1.90 -4.80
N PHE A 376 -18.99 -2.20 -4.21
CA PHE A 376 -18.27 -1.28 -3.34
C PHE A 376 -17.86 -0.01 -4.09
N GLY A 377 -17.22 -0.12 -5.25
CA GLY A 377 -16.83 1.04 -6.05
C GLY A 377 -18.03 1.90 -6.48
N GLN A 378 -19.13 1.28 -6.88
CA GLN A 378 -20.37 1.99 -7.23
C GLN A 378 -20.93 2.74 -6.03
N GLU A 379 -20.93 2.13 -4.84
CA GLU A 379 -21.48 2.76 -3.64
C GLU A 379 -20.59 3.91 -3.13
N ILE A 380 -19.25 3.77 -3.18
CA ILE A 380 -18.34 4.88 -2.87
C ILE A 380 -18.55 6.04 -3.84
N ASN A 381 -18.60 5.76 -5.15
CA ASN A 381 -18.87 6.79 -6.14
C ASN A 381 -20.21 7.50 -5.90
N ARG A 382 -21.29 6.75 -5.60
CA ARG A 382 -22.61 7.32 -5.30
C ARG A 382 -22.58 8.27 -4.09
N ARG A 383 -21.75 7.98 -3.08
CA ARG A 383 -21.68 8.76 -1.82
C ARG A 383 -20.86 10.03 -1.94
N PHE A 384 -19.87 10.06 -2.82
CA PHE A 384 -18.85 11.11 -2.82
C PHE A 384 -18.75 11.91 -4.12
N SER A 385 -19.37 11.48 -5.23
CA SER A 385 -19.24 12.17 -6.52
C SER A 385 -20.07 13.47 -6.65
N ASN A 386 -21.12 13.65 -5.85
CA ASN A 386 -22.05 14.77 -6.01
C ASN A 386 -22.28 15.52 -4.69
N PRO A 387 -21.36 16.41 -4.28
CA PRO A 387 -21.58 17.26 -3.12
C PRO A 387 -22.73 18.25 -3.37
N ILE A 388 -23.49 18.56 -2.32
CA ILE A 388 -24.50 19.62 -2.34
C ILE A 388 -23.83 20.99 -2.55
N ALA A 389 -22.70 21.18 -1.91
CA ALA A 389 -21.81 22.33 -2.04
C ALA A 389 -20.39 21.92 -1.65
N SER A 390 -19.39 22.57 -2.23
CA SER A 390 -18.00 22.45 -1.85
C SER A 390 -17.24 23.75 -2.05
N THR A 391 -16.08 23.88 -1.39
CA THR A 391 -15.15 25.00 -1.52
C THR A 391 -13.72 24.55 -1.17
N ALA A 392 -12.73 25.22 -1.78
CA ALA A 392 -11.30 25.10 -1.45
C ALA A 392 -10.77 26.43 -0.82
N GLU A 393 -11.65 27.24 -0.23
CA GLU A 393 -11.22 28.45 0.48
C GLU A 393 -10.36 28.10 1.69
N THR A 394 -9.33 28.90 1.91
CA THR A 394 -8.38 28.74 3.02
C THR A 394 -8.62 29.77 4.12
N GLY A 395 -8.03 29.57 5.30
CA GLY A 395 -8.07 30.45 6.43
C GLY A 395 -8.68 29.82 7.69
N ASP A 396 -8.62 30.53 8.81
CA ASP A 396 -9.07 30.03 10.10
C ASP A 396 -10.60 29.86 10.20
N LYS A 397 -11.34 30.47 9.27
CA LYS A 397 -12.79 30.40 9.27
C LYS A 397 -13.36 30.40 7.87
N VAL A 398 -13.92 29.27 7.46
CA VAL A 398 -14.53 29.07 6.15
C VAL A 398 -16.03 28.85 6.31
N VAL A 399 -16.86 29.54 5.51
CA VAL A 399 -18.32 29.40 5.53
C VAL A 399 -18.82 28.95 4.16
N LEU A 400 -19.21 27.68 4.08
CA LEU A 400 -19.79 27.07 2.89
C LEU A 400 -21.32 27.34 2.89
N LYS A 401 -21.79 28.20 2.01
CA LYS A 401 -23.22 28.46 1.81
C LYS A 401 -23.85 27.39 0.91
N LEU A 402 -25.01 26.87 1.32
CA LEU A 402 -25.77 25.95 0.46
C LEU A 402 -26.60 26.74 -0.56
N PRO A 403 -26.86 26.18 -1.78
CA PRO A 403 -27.71 26.81 -2.78
C PRO A 403 -29.13 27.11 -2.27
N LYS A 404 -29.63 26.27 -1.37
CA LYS A 404 -30.89 26.42 -0.64
C LYS A 404 -30.80 25.76 0.72
N LYS A 405 -31.70 26.12 1.63
CA LYS A 405 -31.83 25.42 2.91
C LYS A 405 -32.29 23.98 2.67
N GLN A 406 -31.50 23.00 3.15
CA GLN A 406 -31.78 21.58 2.98
C GLN A 406 -31.06 20.71 4.02
N GLN A 407 -31.43 19.44 4.04
CA GLN A 407 -30.79 18.48 4.95
C GLN A 407 -29.40 18.07 4.43
N ILE A 408 -28.47 17.93 5.34
CA ILE A 408 -27.16 17.29 5.15
C ILE A 408 -26.93 16.29 6.28
N ASN A 409 -26.12 15.25 6.02
CA ASN A 409 -25.76 14.26 7.03
C ASN A 409 -24.29 13.77 6.91
N GLN A 410 -23.50 14.41 6.05
CA GLN A 410 -22.10 14.08 5.85
C GLN A 410 -21.30 15.33 5.47
N VAL A 411 -20.11 15.44 6.06
CA VAL A 411 -19.08 16.44 5.71
C VAL A 411 -17.80 15.70 5.32
N VAL A 412 -17.12 16.20 4.30
CA VAL A 412 -15.77 15.80 3.91
C VAL A 412 -14.88 17.02 4.02
N LEU A 413 -13.75 16.87 4.69
CA LEU A 413 -12.67 17.86 4.75
C LEU A 413 -11.39 17.23 4.22
N MET A 414 -10.62 17.99 3.44
CA MET A 414 -9.28 17.62 3.00
C MET A 414 -8.34 18.80 3.25
N GLU A 415 -7.21 18.53 3.89
CA GLU A 415 -6.14 19.49 4.09
C GLU A 415 -5.11 19.36 2.94
N ASP A 416 -4.54 20.48 2.50
CA ASP A 416 -3.39 20.44 1.60
C ASP A 416 -2.13 20.00 2.36
N ILE A 417 -1.95 18.69 2.43
CA ILE A 417 -0.83 18.06 3.13
C ILE A 417 0.51 18.16 2.38
N SER A 418 0.54 18.72 1.17
CA SER A 418 1.80 18.94 0.44
C SER A 418 2.80 19.80 1.21
N LYS A 419 2.31 20.54 2.19
CA LYS A 419 3.11 21.37 3.13
C LYS A 419 3.09 20.81 4.55
N GLY A 420 2.73 19.55 4.73
CA GLY A 420 2.54 18.87 6.00
C GLY A 420 1.16 19.11 6.64
N GLU A 421 0.80 18.27 7.59
CA GLU A 421 -0.44 18.42 8.37
C GLU A 421 -0.32 19.56 9.37
N ARG A 422 -1.11 20.60 9.24
CA ARG A 422 -1.02 21.84 10.05
C ARG A 422 -2.15 22.04 11.02
N ILE A 423 -3.36 21.57 10.65
CA ILE A 423 -4.57 21.75 11.46
C ILE A 423 -4.50 20.84 12.70
N ARG A 424 -4.66 21.44 13.89
CA ARG A 424 -4.58 20.75 15.18
C ARG A 424 -5.91 20.67 15.92
N LYS A 425 -6.78 21.67 15.74
CA LYS A 425 -8.16 21.64 16.26
C LYS A 425 -9.10 22.42 15.36
N PHE A 426 -10.31 21.90 15.20
CA PHE A 426 -11.36 22.58 14.44
C PHE A 426 -12.74 22.30 15.00
N VAL A 427 -13.70 23.16 14.63
CA VAL A 427 -15.13 23.01 14.95
C VAL A 427 -15.93 23.15 13.66
N LEU A 428 -16.85 22.21 13.44
CA LEU A 428 -17.86 22.24 12.38
C LEU A 428 -19.21 22.63 12.96
N GLU A 429 -19.89 23.59 12.32
CA GLU A 429 -21.20 24.07 12.73
C GLU A 429 -22.14 24.20 11.55
N GLY A 430 -23.41 23.83 11.72
CA GLY A 430 -24.49 24.05 10.76
C GLY A 430 -25.35 25.26 11.12
N LYS A 431 -25.68 26.10 10.14
CA LYS A 431 -26.60 27.23 10.31
C LYS A 431 -28.04 26.77 10.19
N THR A 432 -28.68 26.48 11.31
CA THR A 432 -30.10 26.11 11.42
C THR A 432 -31.01 27.33 11.53
N LYS A 433 -32.32 27.13 11.66
CA LYS A 433 -33.27 28.20 11.98
C LYS A 433 -33.04 28.87 13.35
N ASN A 434 -32.39 28.15 14.27
CA ASN A 434 -32.10 28.60 15.64
C ASN A 434 -30.68 29.17 15.77
N GLY A 435 -29.96 29.39 14.69
CA GLY A 435 -28.57 29.86 14.70
C GLY A 435 -27.55 28.77 14.38
N TRP A 436 -26.30 29.01 14.74
CA TRP A 436 -25.21 28.05 14.53
C TRP A 436 -25.28 26.94 15.59
N GLN A 437 -25.24 25.70 15.12
CA GLN A 437 -25.25 24.49 15.94
C GLN A 437 -24.01 23.67 15.65
N THR A 438 -23.28 23.26 16.68
CA THR A 438 -22.10 22.39 16.54
C THR A 438 -22.51 21.02 15.98
N ILE A 439 -21.85 20.61 14.89
CA ILE A 439 -21.95 19.28 14.30
C ILE A 439 -20.84 18.38 14.87
N PHE A 440 -19.60 18.91 14.93
CA PHE A 440 -18.43 18.15 15.36
C PHE A 440 -17.32 19.09 15.84
N ALA A 441 -16.51 18.61 16.79
CA ALA A 441 -15.24 19.22 17.15
C ALA A 441 -14.15 18.15 17.05
N GLY A 442 -13.09 18.44 16.30
CA GLY A 442 -12.03 17.48 15.99
C GLY A 442 -10.64 18.05 16.05
N SER A 443 -9.65 17.19 15.85
CA SER A 443 -8.22 17.54 15.95
C SER A 443 -7.42 17.33 14.68
N CYS A 444 -7.72 16.32 13.88
CA CYS A 444 -6.97 15.97 12.67
C CYS A 444 -7.88 16.03 11.44
N ILE A 445 -7.45 16.73 10.40
CA ILE A 445 -8.07 16.62 9.07
C ILE A 445 -7.18 15.74 8.19
N GLY A 446 -5.92 16.11 8.00
CA GLY A 446 -4.96 15.43 7.15
C GLY A 446 -5.42 15.30 5.70
N HIS A 447 -5.02 14.23 5.01
CA HIS A 447 -5.43 13.99 3.63
C HIS A 447 -6.94 14.02 3.46
N LYS A 448 -7.68 13.28 4.32
CA LYS A 448 -9.17 13.26 4.28
C LYS A 448 -9.76 12.92 5.63
N PHE A 449 -10.74 13.73 6.02
CA PHE A 449 -11.62 13.49 7.17
C PHE A 449 -13.08 13.44 6.70
N ILE A 450 -13.79 12.37 7.08
CA ILE A 450 -15.20 12.17 6.75
C ILE A 450 -16.01 12.03 8.04
N HIS A 451 -16.96 12.92 8.24
CA HIS A 451 -17.86 12.83 9.38
C HIS A 451 -19.31 12.65 8.96
N ARG A 452 -19.96 11.61 9.51
CA ARG A 452 -21.40 11.32 9.35
C ARG A 452 -22.12 11.68 10.62
N PHE A 453 -23.30 12.23 10.49
CA PHE A 453 -24.16 12.67 11.60
C PHE A 453 -25.63 12.53 11.24
N ASP A 454 -26.54 12.68 12.22
CA ASP A 454 -27.97 12.69 11.97
C ASP A 454 -28.36 13.87 11.08
N ALA A 455 -29.28 13.64 10.16
CA ALA A 455 -29.67 14.64 9.16
C ALA A 455 -30.07 15.96 9.81
N LEU A 456 -29.37 17.05 9.45
CA LEU A 456 -29.57 18.40 9.97
C LEU A 456 -29.94 19.35 8.84
N GLU A 457 -31.04 20.10 9.02
CA GLU A 457 -31.47 21.09 8.03
C GLU A 457 -30.71 22.41 8.23
N VAL A 458 -29.88 22.77 7.24
CA VAL A 458 -28.98 23.93 7.31
C VAL A 458 -29.05 24.80 6.05
N SER A 459 -28.70 26.08 6.19
CA SER A 459 -28.50 27.01 5.06
C SER A 459 -27.01 27.25 4.75
N ALA A 460 -26.12 26.93 5.68
CA ALA A 460 -24.68 27.02 5.54
C ALA A 460 -24.00 26.06 6.53
N VAL A 461 -22.76 25.69 6.24
CA VAL A 461 -21.86 25.00 7.20
C VAL A 461 -20.62 25.85 7.40
N ARG A 462 -20.12 25.93 8.62
CA ARG A 462 -18.93 26.69 8.98
C ARG A 462 -17.88 25.76 9.56
N LEU A 463 -16.68 25.85 9.02
CA LEU A 463 -15.48 25.31 9.61
C LEU A 463 -14.73 26.44 10.31
N THR A 464 -14.40 26.26 11.59
CA THR A 464 -13.53 27.18 12.35
C THR A 464 -12.32 26.36 12.81
N ILE A 465 -11.12 26.74 12.37
CA ILE A 465 -9.86 26.14 12.82
C ILE A 465 -9.45 26.93 14.05
N THR A 466 -9.38 26.24 15.19
CA THR A 466 -9.12 26.85 16.49
C THR A 466 -7.66 26.72 16.94
N GLU A 467 -6.91 25.81 16.29
CA GLU A 467 -5.48 25.62 16.53
C GLU A 467 -4.81 25.05 15.27
N SER A 468 -3.69 25.64 14.88
CA SER A 468 -2.86 25.20 13.72
C SER A 468 -1.39 25.50 13.92
N ILE A 469 -0.52 24.80 13.20
CA ILE A 469 0.91 25.11 13.06
C ILE A 469 1.11 25.81 11.70
N GLY A 470 1.25 27.12 11.73
CA GLY A 470 1.25 27.95 10.51
C GLY A 470 -0.15 28.15 9.93
N GLU A 471 -0.20 28.65 8.69
CA GLU A 471 -1.45 28.96 8.00
C GLU A 471 -2.16 27.68 7.55
N PRO A 472 -3.42 27.44 7.98
CA PRO A 472 -4.18 26.26 7.52
C PRO A 472 -4.55 26.39 6.05
N GLN A 473 -4.46 25.27 5.32
CA GLN A 473 -4.80 25.22 3.90
C GLN A 473 -5.72 24.03 3.64
N LEU A 474 -6.91 24.31 3.15
CA LEU A 474 -7.87 23.30 2.76
C LEU A 474 -7.73 23.00 1.26
N LEU A 475 -7.77 21.73 0.90
CA LEU A 475 -7.90 21.26 -0.46
C LEU A 475 -9.37 21.10 -0.85
N ASP A 476 -10.22 20.67 0.10
CA ASP A 476 -11.67 20.53 -0.10
C ASP A 476 -12.44 20.64 1.23
N PHE A 477 -13.60 21.25 1.15
CA PHE A 477 -14.63 21.26 2.19
C PHE A 477 -15.97 21.04 1.52
N ALA A 478 -16.52 19.85 1.61
CA ALA A 478 -17.74 19.44 0.94
C ALA A 478 -18.80 18.91 1.89
N VAL A 479 -20.08 19.10 1.54
CA VAL A 479 -21.24 18.62 2.30
C VAL A 479 -22.18 17.80 1.42
N PHE A 480 -22.77 16.77 2.03
CA PHE A 480 -23.58 15.78 1.33
C PHE A 480 -24.84 15.42 2.10
N GLN A 481 -25.85 14.94 1.36
CA GLN A 481 -26.95 14.17 1.87
C GLN A 481 -26.86 12.76 1.29
N VAL A 482 -26.43 11.79 2.08
CA VAL A 482 -26.27 10.39 1.64
C VAL A 482 -27.37 9.51 2.22
N GLY A 483 -27.90 8.59 1.41
CA GLY A 483 -28.87 7.60 1.85
C GLY A 483 -28.24 6.47 2.69
N LYS A 484 -29.09 5.59 3.24
CA LYS A 484 -28.64 4.33 3.84
C LYS A 484 -27.94 3.45 2.78
N ILE A 485 -27.09 2.56 3.25
CA ILE A 485 -26.44 1.51 2.44
C ILE A 485 -27.47 0.42 2.19
#